data_c4c8fb8236c62c3c73b9e1c064a8009a
#
_entry.id   c4c8fb8236c62c3c73b9e1c064a8009a
#
_cell.length_a   1.000
_cell.length_b   1.000
_cell.length_c   1.000
_cell.angle_alpha   90.00
_cell.angle_beta   90.00
_cell.angle_gamma   90.00
#
_symmetry.space_group_name_H-M   'P 1'
#
loop_
_entity.id
_entity.type
_entity.pdbx_description
1 polymer ?
#
loop_
_entity_poly.entity_id
_entity_poly.type
_entity_poly.pdbx_seq_one_letter_code
_entity_poly.pdbx_strand_id
1 'polypeptide(L)'
;ELEKISWEETTKAIYSKTDADVRRALGKKEHLDVNDFMALISPAATPYLEVMARLSQKYTMERFGKTISMFVPLYLTNSCTNSCVYCGFHISNPMKRTILTEEEIINEYKAIKRLAPFENLLLVTGENPAAAGVPYIARALDLAKPYFSNLQIEVMPLKAEEYKELTEHGLNGVICFQETYNKSNYKTYHPRGMKSKFEWRVNGFDRMGQAGVHKIGMGVLIGLEEWRTDVTMMAYHLRYLQKHYWKTKYSVNFPRMRPSENGGFQPNVIMNDRELAQLTFAMRIFDHDVDISYSTRESAEIRNNMATLGVTTMSAESKTEPGGYYSYPQTLEQFHVSDERKAVEVERDLRKLGREPIWKDWDQSFDFKR
;
A
#
# COMPACT_ATOMS: atom_id res chain seq x y z
N GLU A 1 1.44 -4.68 -22.01
CA GLU A 1 2.77 -5.31 -21.84
C GLU A 1 2.73 -6.46 -20.83
N LEU A 2 2.06 -6.32 -19.68
CA LEU A 2 1.94 -7.39 -18.68
C LEU A 2 1.31 -8.68 -19.23
N GLU A 3 0.39 -8.59 -20.17
CA GLU A 3 -0.26 -9.76 -20.79
C GLU A 3 0.70 -10.68 -21.58
N LYS A 4 1.90 -10.18 -21.91
CA LYS A 4 2.94 -10.95 -22.60
C LYS A 4 3.86 -11.72 -21.65
N ILE A 5 3.71 -11.51 -20.33
CA ILE A 5 4.56 -12.10 -19.31
C ILE A 5 3.81 -13.30 -18.73
N SER A 6 4.36 -14.50 -18.92
CA SER A 6 3.78 -15.72 -18.36
C SER A 6 4.07 -15.84 -16.87
N TRP A 7 3.04 -16.15 -16.10
CA TRP A 7 3.13 -16.40 -14.67
C TRP A 7 4.06 -17.59 -14.38
N GLU A 8 3.84 -18.70 -15.07
CA GLU A 8 4.58 -19.96 -14.88
C GLU A 8 6.05 -19.82 -15.27
N GLU A 9 6.33 -19.16 -16.39
CA GLU A 9 7.72 -18.92 -16.83
C GLU A 9 8.44 -17.97 -15.88
N THR A 10 7.76 -16.95 -15.36
CA THR A 10 8.29 -16.04 -14.36
C THR A 10 8.63 -16.80 -13.07
N THR A 11 7.72 -17.62 -12.60
CA THR A 11 7.96 -18.47 -11.41
C THR A 11 9.19 -19.36 -11.63
N LYS A 12 9.25 -20.08 -12.77
CA LYS A 12 10.38 -20.91 -13.13
C LYS A 12 11.69 -20.12 -13.21
N ALA A 13 11.67 -18.93 -13.80
CA ALA A 13 12.84 -18.06 -13.90
C ALA A 13 13.35 -17.62 -12.53
N ILE A 14 12.48 -17.31 -11.57
CA ILE A 14 12.88 -16.94 -10.20
C ILE A 14 13.56 -18.12 -9.49
N TYR A 15 12.95 -19.29 -9.55
CA TYR A 15 13.47 -20.47 -8.85
C TYR A 15 14.70 -21.10 -9.53
N SER A 16 15.00 -20.73 -10.78
CA SER A 16 16.23 -21.13 -11.49
C SER A 16 17.41 -20.19 -11.25
N LYS A 17 17.24 -19.09 -10.51
CA LYS A 17 18.33 -18.17 -10.21
C LYS A 17 19.42 -18.84 -9.36
N THR A 18 20.65 -18.48 -9.67
CA THR A 18 21.85 -19.04 -9.06
C THR A 18 22.58 -18.03 -8.19
N ASP A 19 23.52 -18.49 -7.40
CA ASP A 19 24.45 -17.65 -6.65
C ASP A 19 25.16 -16.61 -7.54
N ALA A 20 25.56 -17.00 -8.75
CA ALA A 20 26.19 -16.10 -9.72
C ALA A 20 25.24 -14.97 -10.16
N ASP A 21 23.94 -15.25 -10.31
CA ASP A 21 22.95 -14.23 -10.64
C ASP A 21 22.77 -13.21 -9.52
N VAL A 22 22.72 -13.70 -8.27
CA VAL A 22 22.62 -12.83 -7.09
C VAL A 22 23.85 -11.94 -6.96
N ARG A 23 25.06 -12.50 -7.10
CA ARG A 23 26.30 -11.70 -7.03
C ARG A 23 26.36 -10.66 -8.13
N ARG A 24 25.92 -11.00 -9.34
CA ARG A 24 25.84 -10.05 -10.45
C ARG A 24 24.89 -8.91 -10.13
N ALA A 25 23.68 -9.20 -9.62
CA ALA A 25 22.70 -8.19 -9.23
C ALA A 25 23.23 -7.27 -8.11
N LEU A 26 23.83 -7.84 -7.07
CA LEU A 26 24.43 -7.08 -5.97
C LEU A 26 25.66 -6.24 -6.38
N GLY A 27 26.36 -6.66 -7.43
CA GLY A 27 27.51 -5.91 -7.98
C GLY A 27 27.13 -4.71 -8.83
N LYS A 28 25.88 -4.60 -9.29
CA LYS A 28 25.39 -3.44 -10.04
C LYS A 28 25.14 -2.26 -9.09
N LYS A 29 25.62 -1.09 -9.45
CA LYS A 29 25.41 0.14 -8.66
C LYS A 29 24.17 0.92 -9.06
N GLU A 30 23.74 0.78 -10.29
CA GLU A 30 22.63 1.51 -10.89
C GLU A 30 21.89 0.61 -11.90
N HIS A 31 20.63 0.95 -12.18
CA HIS A 31 19.81 0.35 -13.25
C HIS A 31 19.61 -1.16 -13.17
N LEU A 32 19.21 -1.66 -11.98
CA LEU A 32 18.73 -3.03 -11.90
C LEU A 32 17.48 -3.20 -12.76
N ASP A 33 17.49 -4.26 -13.57
CA ASP A 33 16.30 -4.70 -14.30
C ASP A 33 15.47 -5.70 -13.47
N VAL A 34 14.32 -6.10 -14.01
CA VAL A 34 13.45 -7.05 -13.30
C VAL A 34 14.10 -8.43 -13.19
N ASN A 35 15.01 -8.79 -14.08
CA ASN A 35 15.74 -10.04 -13.98
C ASN A 35 16.73 -10.06 -12.80
N ASP A 36 17.35 -8.92 -12.50
CA ASP A 36 18.16 -8.74 -11.27
C ASP A 36 17.28 -8.77 -10.03
N PHE A 37 16.10 -8.14 -10.07
CA PHE A 37 15.12 -8.20 -8.97
C PHE A 37 14.71 -9.66 -8.68
N MET A 38 14.40 -10.45 -9.72
CA MET A 38 14.13 -11.89 -9.57
C MET A 38 15.27 -12.64 -8.87
N ALA A 39 16.52 -12.30 -9.16
CA ALA A 39 17.66 -12.90 -8.47
C ALA A 39 17.69 -12.56 -6.98
N LEU A 40 17.43 -11.29 -6.63
CA LEU A 40 17.44 -10.81 -5.24
C LEU A 40 16.29 -11.37 -4.38
N ILE A 41 15.14 -11.67 -4.97
CA ILE A 41 14.01 -12.30 -4.25
C ILE A 41 14.04 -13.83 -4.31
N SER A 42 14.92 -14.42 -5.09
CA SER A 42 15.02 -15.88 -5.24
C SER A 42 15.51 -16.56 -3.95
N PRO A 43 15.30 -17.89 -3.81
CA PRO A 43 15.91 -18.65 -2.72
C PRO A 43 17.43 -18.58 -2.70
N ALA A 44 18.10 -18.42 -3.86
CA ALA A 44 19.55 -18.28 -3.97
C ALA A 44 20.10 -17.02 -3.26
N ALA A 45 19.28 -16.01 -3.03
CA ALA A 45 19.69 -14.79 -2.33
C ALA A 45 19.66 -14.92 -0.79
N THR A 46 19.09 -15.99 -0.25
CA THR A 46 18.98 -16.19 1.21
C THR A 46 20.32 -16.05 1.97
N PRO A 47 21.46 -16.54 1.47
CA PRO A 47 22.76 -16.36 2.12
C PRO A 47 23.26 -14.90 2.13
N TYR A 48 22.68 -14.05 1.30
CA TYR A 48 23.11 -12.65 1.09
C TYR A 48 22.28 -11.61 1.85
N LEU A 49 21.34 -12.04 2.72
CA LEU A 49 20.42 -11.13 3.40
C LEU A 49 21.12 -10.02 4.18
N GLU A 50 22.24 -10.31 4.85
CA GLU A 50 23.02 -9.30 5.57
C GLU A 50 23.58 -8.24 4.63
N VAL A 51 24.13 -8.66 3.49
CA VAL A 51 24.64 -7.74 2.46
C VAL A 51 23.50 -6.91 1.88
N MET A 52 22.36 -7.53 1.60
CA MET A 52 21.17 -6.85 1.09
C MET A 52 20.61 -5.84 2.10
N ALA A 53 20.60 -6.18 3.40
CA ALA A 53 20.18 -5.27 4.46
C ALA A 53 21.04 -4.01 4.50
N ARG A 54 22.36 -4.17 4.44
CA ARG A 54 23.32 -3.04 4.43
C ARG A 54 23.15 -2.15 3.18
N LEU A 55 22.96 -2.75 2.01
CA LEU A 55 22.71 -2.00 0.78
C LEU A 55 21.37 -1.27 0.84
N SER A 56 20.31 -1.95 1.29
CA SER A 56 18.99 -1.35 1.49
C SER A 56 19.05 -0.15 2.44
N GLN A 57 19.72 -0.31 3.59
CA GLN A 57 19.93 0.78 4.53
C GLN A 57 20.69 1.94 3.90
N LYS A 58 21.78 1.65 3.17
CA LYS A 58 22.60 2.65 2.49
C LYS A 58 21.76 3.45 1.49
N TYR A 59 21.05 2.80 0.57
CA TYR A 59 20.23 3.49 -0.43
C TYR A 59 19.05 4.25 0.19
N THR A 60 18.46 3.71 1.25
CA THR A 60 17.42 4.43 2.01
C THR A 60 17.99 5.71 2.62
N MET A 61 19.18 5.64 3.24
CA MET A 61 19.82 6.81 3.83
C MET A 61 20.28 7.84 2.79
N GLU A 62 20.77 7.40 1.63
CA GLU A 62 21.17 8.30 0.54
C GLU A 62 19.97 9.03 -0.07
N ARG A 63 18.80 8.38 -0.16
CA ARG A 63 17.63 8.94 -0.83
C ARG A 63 16.63 9.62 0.10
N PHE A 64 16.37 9.06 1.26
CA PHE A 64 15.34 9.50 2.21
C PHE A 64 15.93 10.02 3.54
N GLY A 65 17.22 9.87 3.75
CA GLY A 65 17.84 10.22 5.02
C GLY A 65 17.30 9.37 6.17
N LYS A 66 17.02 9.99 7.30
CA LYS A 66 16.48 9.34 8.50
C LYS A 66 14.96 9.39 8.58
N THR A 67 14.31 10.00 7.60
CA THR A 67 12.89 10.33 7.68
C THR A 67 11.98 9.11 7.51
N ILE A 68 10.91 9.07 8.29
CA ILE A 68 9.78 8.13 8.15
C ILE A 68 8.51 8.97 8.06
N SER A 69 7.86 8.95 6.91
CA SER A 69 6.59 9.65 6.70
C SER A 69 5.47 8.92 7.44
N MET A 70 4.77 9.63 8.31
CA MET A 70 3.70 9.09 9.15
C MET A 70 2.35 9.43 8.56
N PHE A 71 1.45 8.44 8.44
CA PHE A 71 0.08 8.63 7.96
C PHE A 71 -0.94 7.91 8.82
N VAL A 72 -2.20 8.29 8.65
CA VAL A 72 -3.32 7.67 9.32
C VAL A 72 -4.42 7.32 8.32
N PRO A 73 -4.94 6.07 8.30
CA PRO A 73 -6.12 5.72 7.52
C PRO A 73 -7.40 6.14 8.25
N LEU A 74 -8.38 6.63 7.52
CA LEU A 74 -9.76 6.79 7.99
C LEU A 74 -10.71 6.08 7.05
N TYR A 75 -11.41 5.10 7.59
CA TYR A 75 -12.45 4.36 6.88
C TYR A 75 -13.75 5.17 6.89
N LEU A 76 -14.21 5.58 5.71
CA LEU A 76 -15.45 6.35 5.56
C LEU A 76 -16.68 5.44 5.50
N THR A 77 -16.51 4.22 4.98
CA THR A 77 -17.59 3.23 4.87
C THR A 77 -17.06 1.81 4.74
N ASN A 78 -17.78 0.84 5.33
CA ASN A 78 -17.62 -0.59 5.09
C ASN A 78 -18.64 -1.14 4.08
N SER A 79 -19.43 -0.29 3.44
CA SER A 79 -20.36 -0.70 2.40
C SER A 79 -19.60 -1.13 1.15
N CYS A 80 -19.73 -2.40 0.77
CA CYS A 80 -19.02 -2.97 -0.37
C CYS A 80 -19.94 -3.90 -1.15
N THR A 81 -19.82 -3.89 -2.49
CA THR A 81 -20.57 -4.76 -3.40
C THR A 81 -19.78 -5.98 -3.87
N ASN A 82 -18.53 -6.09 -3.48
CA ASN A 82 -17.64 -7.21 -3.84
C ASN A 82 -17.74 -8.36 -2.84
N SER A 83 -17.33 -9.55 -3.29
CA SER A 83 -17.27 -10.77 -2.50
C SER A 83 -15.86 -11.33 -2.40
N CYS A 84 -14.88 -10.47 -2.01
CA CYS A 84 -13.50 -10.90 -1.82
C CYS A 84 -13.39 -11.85 -0.63
N VAL A 85 -12.87 -13.07 -0.86
CA VAL A 85 -12.90 -14.17 0.11
C VAL A 85 -12.11 -13.92 1.40
N TYR A 86 -11.19 -12.98 1.37
CA TYR A 86 -10.27 -12.62 2.48
C TYR A 86 -10.65 -11.35 3.23
N CYS A 87 -11.71 -10.65 2.81
CA CYS A 87 -12.01 -9.29 3.32
C CYS A 87 -13.19 -9.28 4.29
N GLY A 88 -13.02 -8.66 5.44
CA GLY A 88 -14.09 -8.48 6.43
C GLY A 88 -15.31 -7.73 5.89
N PHE A 89 -15.12 -6.86 4.88
CA PHE A 89 -16.21 -6.11 4.23
C PHE A 89 -16.94 -6.88 3.12
N HIS A 90 -16.66 -8.17 2.97
CA HIS A 90 -17.36 -9.05 2.02
C HIS A 90 -18.88 -8.84 2.07
N ILE A 91 -19.53 -8.75 0.89
CA ILE A 91 -20.95 -8.38 0.80
C ILE A 91 -21.87 -9.30 1.61
N SER A 92 -21.53 -10.59 1.70
CA SER A 92 -22.34 -11.58 2.43
C SER A 92 -22.04 -11.64 3.93
N ASN A 93 -21.06 -10.87 4.45
CA ASN A 93 -20.81 -10.86 5.88
C ASN A 93 -21.96 -10.17 6.62
N PRO A 94 -22.49 -10.79 7.68
CA PRO A 94 -23.59 -10.24 8.47
C PRO A 94 -23.06 -9.15 9.40
N MET A 95 -22.79 -7.96 8.85
CA MET A 95 -22.31 -6.81 9.59
C MET A 95 -23.15 -5.57 9.31
N LYS A 96 -23.24 -4.67 10.29
CA LYS A 96 -23.85 -3.36 10.08
C LYS A 96 -23.03 -2.59 9.04
N ARG A 97 -23.70 -2.16 7.95
CA ARG A 97 -23.08 -1.29 6.95
C ARG A 97 -23.23 0.15 7.38
N THR A 98 -22.10 0.83 7.49
CA THR A 98 -21.99 2.21 7.94
C THR A 98 -21.42 3.06 6.83
N ILE A 99 -22.00 4.24 6.62
CA ILE A 99 -21.50 5.29 5.74
C ILE A 99 -21.49 6.56 6.59
N LEU A 100 -20.33 7.14 6.81
CA LEU A 100 -20.21 8.31 7.68
C LEU A 100 -20.90 9.53 7.04
N THR A 101 -21.68 10.25 7.83
CA THR A 101 -22.20 11.56 7.50
C THR A 101 -21.11 12.62 7.51
N GLU A 102 -21.35 13.81 6.94
CA GLU A 102 -20.40 14.92 6.98
C GLU A 102 -20.01 15.32 8.42
N GLU A 103 -20.98 15.32 9.32
CA GLU A 103 -20.73 15.62 10.74
C GLU A 103 -19.83 14.58 11.39
N GLU A 104 -20.09 13.30 11.15
CA GLU A 104 -19.25 12.19 11.65
C GLU A 104 -17.84 12.30 11.06
N ILE A 105 -17.68 12.54 9.76
CA ILE A 105 -16.38 12.73 9.10
C ILE A 105 -15.58 13.86 9.78
N ILE A 106 -16.21 15.01 10.02
CA ILE A 106 -15.56 16.13 10.70
C ILE A 106 -15.15 15.77 12.14
N ASN A 107 -15.97 15.01 12.84
CA ASN A 107 -15.66 14.55 14.20
C ASN A 107 -14.48 13.57 14.20
N GLU A 108 -14.39 12.66 13.22
CA GLU A 108 -13.24 11.78 13.00
C GLU A 108 -11.96 12.59 12.74
N TYR A 109 -12.00 13.59 11.85
CA TYR A 109 -10.83 14.45 11.58
C TYR A 109 -10.34 15.17 12.84
N LYS A 110 -11.25 15.71 13.63
CA LYS A 110 -10.91 16.34 14.92
C LYS A 110 -10.34 15.33 15.93
N ALA A 111 -10.85 14.11 15.95
CA ALA A 111 -10.34 13.06 16.81
C ALA A 111 -8.91 12.66 16.40
N ILE A 112 -8.67 12.41 15.13
CA ILE A 112 -7.34 12.10 14.59
C ILE A 112 -6.32 13.20 14.92
N LYS A 113 -6.68 14.47 14.76
CA LYS A 113 -5.79 15.62 15.10
C LYS A 113 -5.44 15.70 16.58
N ARG A 114 -6.23 15.07 17.47
CA ARG A 114 -5.91 15.00 18.91
C ARG A 114 -4.95 13.86 19.25
N LEU A 115 -4.86 12.82 18.42
CA LEU A 115 -3.94 11.69 18.65
C LEU A 115 -2.48 12.08 18.41
N ALA A 116 -2.23 12.75 17.28
CA ALA A 116 -0.92 13.24 16.89
C ALA A 116 -1.08 14.31 15.79
N PRO A 117 -0.02 15.07 15.45
CA PRO A 117 -0.09 16.14 14.44
C PRO A 117 -0.09 15.59 13.00
N PHE A 118 -0.90 14.56 12.73
CA PHE A 118 -1.05 13.98 11.40
C PHE A 118 -1.44 15.03 10.35
N GLU A 119 -0.70 15.06 9.25
CA GLU A 119 -0.99 15.85 8.06
C GLU A 119 -1.22 14.96 6.83
N ASN A 120 -0.83 13.69 6.89
CA ASN A 120 -1.03 12.71 5.83
C ASN A 120 -2.24 11.83 6.18
N LEU A 121 -3.35 12.03 5.47
CA LEU A 121 -4.60 11.30 5.65
C LEU A 121 -4.84 10.36 4.48
N LEU A 122 -5.18 9.10 4.76
CA LEU A 122 -5.63 8.13 3.77
C LEU A 122 -7.13 7.83 3.99
N LEU A 123 -7.99 8.30 3.10
CA LEU A 123 -9.43 8.00 3.12
C LEU A 123 -9.68 6.64 2.46
N VAL A 124 -10.34 5.74 3.18
CA VAL A 124 -10.61 4.37 2.73
C VAL A 124 -12.11 4.13 2.62
N THR A 125 -12.54 3.46 1.55
CA THR A 125 -13.94 3.05 1.38
C THR A 125 -14.06 1.58 0.98
N GLY A 126 -15.15 0.94 1.40
CA GLY A 126 -15.63 -0.23 0.67
C GLY A 126 -16.02 0.18 -0.76
N GLU A 127 -15.93 -0.76 -1.69
CA GLU A 127 -16.24 -0.50 -3.11
C GLU A 127 -17.76 -0.57 -3.37
N ASN A 128 -18.46 0.52 -3.12
CA ASN A 128 -19.88 0.68 -3.43
C ASN A 128 -20.13 2.07 -4.04
N PRO A 129 -20.06 2.22 -5.37
CA PRO A 129 -20.20 3.51 -6.04
C PRO A 129 -21.56 4.18 -5.83
N ALA A 130 -22.61 3.41 -5.55
CA ALA A 130 -23.93 3.96 -5.27
C ALA A 130 -24.03 4.62 -3.89
N ALA A 131 -23.25 4.13 -2.92
CA ALA A 131 -23.25 4.61 -1.54
C ALA A 131 -22.14 5.63 -1.25
N ALA A 132 -20.95 5.41 -1.81
CA ALA A 132 -19.76 6.22 -1.60
C ALA A 132 -19.01 6.42 -2.93
N GLY A 133 -19.69 7.03 -3.91
CA GLY A 133 -19.14 7.39 -5.22
C GLY A 133 -18.29 8.65 -5.19
N VAL A 134 -17.90 9.13 -6.39
CA VAL A 134 -17.04 10.31 -6.57
C VAL A 134 -17.55 11.55 -5.81
N PRO A 135 -18.84 11.92 -5.86
CA PRO A 135 -19.31 13.09 -5.12
C PRO A 135 -19.12 13.00 -3.61
N TYR A 136 -19.31 11.81 -3.03
CA TYR A 136 -19.09 11.59 -1.60
C TYR A 136 -17.60 11.69 -1.24
N ILE A 137 -16.72 11.10 -2.06
CA ILE A 137 -15.26 11.17 -1.87
C ILE A 137 -14.76 12.61 -2.02
N ALA A 138 -15.23 13.34 -3.05
CA ALA A 138 -14.90 14.74 -3.27
C ALA A 138 -15.30 15.61 -2.05
N ARG A 139 -16.51 15.37 -1.52
CA ARG A 139 -16.96 16.08 -0.34
C ARG A 139 -16.12 15.78 0.90
N ALA A 140 -15.74 14.50 1.12
CA ALA A 140 -14.86 14.12 2.21
C ALA A 140 -13.47 14.79 2.07
N LEU A 141 -12.91 14.86 0.86
CA LEU A 141 -11.65 15.58 0.58
C LEU A 141 -11.78 17.07 0.91
N ASP A 142 -12.86 17.74 0.48
CA ASP A 142 -13.07 19.15 0.81
C ASP A 142 -13.16 19.42 2.30
N LEU A 143 -13.87 18.55 3.03
CA LEU A 143 -13.96 18.63 4.49
C LEU A 143 -12.61 18.36 5.19
N ALA A 144 -11.70 17.65 4.53
CA ALA A 144 -10.38 17.33 5.10
C ALA A 144 -9.37 18.48 4.98
N LYS A 145 -9.48 19.35 3.96
CA LYS A 145 -8.52 20.44 3.66
C LYS A 145 -8.15 21.33 4.86
N PRO A 146 -9.09 21.70 5.77
CA PRO A 146 -8.73 22.49 6.96
C PRO A 146 -7.89 21.74 8.01
N TYR A 147 -7.83 20.42 7.92
CA TYR A 147 -7.21 19.56 8.93
C TYR A 147 -5.92 18.90 8.46
N PHE A 148 -5.79 18.60 7.15
CA PHE A 148 -4.70 17.81 6.61
C PHE A 148 -4.15 18.43 5.32
N SER A 149 -2.84 18.39 5.15
CA SER A 149 -2.16 18.95 3.97
C SER A 149 -1.97 17.93 2.86
N ASN A 150 -1.91 16.63 3.16
CA ASN A 150 -1.71 15.57 2.19
C ASN A 150 -2.88 14.57 2.23
N LEU A 151 -3.69 14.57 1.17
CA LEU A 151 -4.91 13.78 1.07
C LEU A 151 -4.73 12.66 0.07
N GLN A 152 -4.90 11.42 0.53
CA GLN A 152 -4.82 10.22 -0.29
C GLN A 152 -6.11 9.42 -0.16
N ILE A 153 -6.39 8.60 -1.17
CA ILE A 153 -7.56 7.70 -1.17
C ILE A 153 -7.15 6.27 -1.46
N GLU A 154 -7.85 5.32 -0.85
CA GLU A 154 -7.85 3.89 -1.19
C GLU A 154 -9.31 3.48 -1.41
N VAL A 155 -9.75 3.55 -2.65
CA VAL A 155 -11.14 3.33 -3.07
C VAL A 155 -11.19 2.42 -4.30
N MET A 156 -12.40 2.14 -4.82
CA MET A 156 -12.53 1.43 -6.09
C MET A 156 -11.78 2.14 -7.21
N PRO A 157 -11.22 1.42 -8.19
CA PRO A 157 -10.67 2.05 -9.38
C PRO A 157 -11.70 2.89 -10.12
N LEU A 158 -11.33 4.15 -10.39
CA LEU A 158 -12.17 5.15 -11.04
C LEU A 158 -11.77 5.32 -12.52
N LYS A 159 -12.54 6.13 -13.26
CA LYS A 159 -12.16 6.61 -14.58
C LYS A 159 -11.12 7.73 -14.47
N ALA A 160 -10.41 8.01 -15.57
CA ALA A 160 -9.38 9.05 -15.57
C ALA A 160 -9.98 10.45 -15.27
N GLU A 161 -11.11 10.77 -15.86
CA GLU A 161 -11.83 12.03 -15.62
C GLU A 161 -12.29 12.17 -14.16
N GLU A 162 -12.70 11.07 -13.52
CA GLU A 162 -13.10 11.05 -12.11
C GLU A 162 -11.91 11.27 -11.16
N TYR A 163 -10.75 10.67 -11.45
CA TYR A 163 -9.53 10.97 -10.71
C TYR A 163 -9.10 12.43 -10.89
N LYS A 164 -9.22 12.96 -12.12
CA LYS A 164 -8.91 14.36 -12.40
C LYS A 164 -9.81 15.31 -11.61
N GLU A 165 -11.12 15.05 -11.55
CA GLU A 165 -12.06 15.77 -10.72
C GLU A 165 -11.61 15.78 -9.25
N LEU A 166 -11.25 14.62 -8.70
CA LEU A 166 -10.80 14.52 -7.31
C LEU A 166 -9.50 15.31 -7.05
N THR A 167 -8.60 15.46 -8.04
CA THR A 167 -7.42 16.34 -7.86
C THR A 167 -7.79 17.80 -7.66
N GLU A 168 -8.88 18.28 -8.23
CA GLU A 168 -9.41 19.63 -8.01
C GLU A 168 -9.94 19.80 -6.57
N HIS A 169 -10.35 18.69 -5.95
CA HIS A 169 -10.72 18.61 -4.53
C HIS A 169 -9.54 18.40 -3.57
N GLY A 170 -8.30 18.44 -4.07
CA GLY A 170 -7.08 18.36 -3.27
C GLY A 170 -6.54 16.94 -3.10
N LEU A 171 -6.99 15.98 -3.90
CA LEU A 171 -6.41 14.65 -3.94
C LEU A 171 -4.96 14.71 -4.40
N ASN A 172 -4.05 14.20 -3.56
CA ASN A 172 -2.62 14.11 -3.85
C ASN A 172 -2.21 12.69 -4.30
N GLY A 173 -2.76 11.66 -3.68
CA GLY A 173 -2.36 10.30 -3.99
C GLY A 173 -3.49 9.28 -3.99
N VAL A 174 -3.30 8.22 -4.77
CA VAL A 174 -4.23 7.09 -4.83
C VAL A 174 -3.47 5.80 -4.53
N ILE A 175 -3.98 5.02 -3.59
CA ILE A 175 -3.48 3.68 -3.30
C ILE A 175 -4.44 2.66 -3.90
N CYS A 176 -3.91 1.70 -4.63
CA CYS A 176 -4.68 0.60 -5.18
C CYS A 176 -3.91 -0.71 -5.05
N PHE A 177 -4.54 -1.70 -4.45
CA PHE A 177 -3.99 -3.04 -4.40
C PHE A 177 -4.51 -3.84 -5.59
N GLN A 178 -3.60 -4.36 -6.42
CA GLN A 178 -3.94 -5.35 -7.44
C GLN A 178 -4.34 -6.67 -6.77
N GLU A 179 -3.89 -6.88 -5.56
CA GLU A 179 -4.01 -8.05 -4.70
C GLU A 179 -3.17 -9.23 -5.19
N THR A 180 -3.41 -9.71 -6.40
CA THR A 180 -2.55 -10.66 -7.14
C THR A 180 -2.55 -10.36 -8.62
N TYR A 181 -1.44 -10.64 -9.28
CA TYR A 181 -1.29 -10.58 -10.74
C TYR A 181 -1.60 -11.91 -11.41
N ASN A 182 -1.90 -12.99 -10.65
CA ASN A 182 -2.33 -14.25 -11.23
C ASN A 182 -3.75 -14.14 -11.80
N LYS A 183 -3.84 -13.77 -13.08
CA LYS A 183 -5.11 -13.58 -13.80
C LYS A 183 -5.97 -14.84 -13.80
N SER A 184 -5.34 -16.02 -13.89
CA SER A 184 -6.04 -17.31 -13.95
C SER A 184 -6.81 -17.59 -12.65
N ASN A 185 -6.21 -17.27 -11.51
CA ASN A 185 -6.81 -17.49 -10.18
C ASN A 185 -7.54 -16.27 -9.62
N TYR A 186 -7.49 -15.13 -10.30
CA TYR A 186 -8.02 -13.87 -9.78
C TYR A 186 -9.49 -13.94 -9.34
N LYS A 187 -10.33 -14.60 -10.13
CA LYS A 187 -11.76 -14.77 -9.83
C LYS A 187 -12.04 -15.70 -8.65
N THR A 188 -11.13 -16.59 -8.31
CA THR A 188 -11.23 -17.44 -7.11
C THR A 188 -11.26 -16.59 -5.85
N TYR A 189 -10.47 -15.51 -5.82
CA TYR A 189 -10.39 -14.57 -4.69
C TYR A 189 -11.43 -13.46 -4.78
N HIS A 190 -11.88 -13.11 -6.00
CA HIS A 190 -12.81 -12.02 -6.29
C HIS A 190 -13.99 -12.51 -7.14
N PRO A 191 -14.87 -13.38 -6.60
CA PRO A 191 -15.89 -14.05 -7.42
C PRO A 191 -16.99 -13.12 -7.94
N ARG A 192 -17.28 -11.99 -7.24
CA ARG A 192 -18.36 -11.06 -7.60
C ARG A 192 -17.94 -9.61 -7.41
N GLY A 193 -18.68 -8.71 -8.09
CA GLY A 193 -18.51 -7.25 -8.02
C GLY A 193 -17.50 -6.74 -9.04
N MET A 194 -17.25 -5.43 -9.02
CA MET A 194 -16.31 -4.80 -9.95
C MET A 194 -14.88 -5.28 -9.75
N LYS A 195 -14.52 -5.66 -8.52
CA LYS A 195 -13.18 -6.18 -8.22
C LYS A 195 -12.88 -7.51 -8.92
N SER A 196 -13.92 -8.26 -9.36
CA SER A 196 -13.73 -9.48 -10.17
C SER A 196 -13.17 -9.21 -11.57
N LYS A 197 -13.18 -7.98 -12.04
CA LYS A 197 -12.71 -7.58 -13.37
C LYS A 197 -11.23 -7.21 -13.32
N PHE A 198 -10.37 -8.19 -13.55
CA PHE A 198 -8.91 -8.06 -13.49
C PHE A 198 -8.39 -6.87 -14.33
N GLU A 199 -8.79 -6.78 -15.60
CA GLU A 199 -8.32 -5.72 -16.52
C GLU A 199 -8.76 -4.33 -16.08
N TRP A 200 -9.97 -4.22 -15.55
CA TRP A 200 -10.45 -2.94 -15.03
C TRP A 200 -9.57 -2.44 -13.88
N ARG A 201 -9.13 -3.36 -13.02
CA ARG A 201 -8.31 -3.02 -11.88
C ARG A 201 -6.87 -2.73 -12.27
N VAL A 202 -6.22 -3.61 -13.03
CA VAL A 202 -4.82 -3.41 -13.43
C VAL A 202 -4.65 -2.17 -14.30
N ASN A 203 -5.58 -1.89 -15.21
CA ASN A 203 -5.57 -0.65 -16.01
C ASN A 203 -6.01 0.60 -15.21
N GLY A 204 -6.38 0.43 -13.94
CA GLY A 204 -6.66 1.54 -13.02
C GLY A 204 -5.45 2.43 -12.80
N PHE A 205 -4.27 1.83 -12.76
CA PHE A 205 -3.01 2.57 -12.59
C PHE A 205 -2.69 3.48 -13.79
N ASP A 206 -2.99 3.05 -15.01
CA ASP A 206 -2.89 3.92 -16.21
C ASP A 206 -3.86 5.10 -16.13
N ARG A 207 -5.09 4.87 -15.68
CA ARG A 207 -6.08 5.95 -15.51
C ARG A 207 -5.65 6.98 -14.46
N MET A 208 -5.00 6.55 -13.37
CA MET A 208 -4.39 7.44 -12.38
C MET A 208 -3.27 8.28 -12.98
N GLY A 209 -2.37 7.63 -13.75
CA GLY A 209 -1.27 8.31 -14.44
C GLY A 209 -1.77 9.32 -15.50
N GLN A 210 -2.77 8.94 -16.30
CA GLN A 210 -3.42 9.82 -17.28
C GLN A 210 -4.10 11.03 -16.64
N ALA A 211 -4.68 10.86 -15.46
CA ALA A 211 -5.28 11.94 -14.69
C ALA A 211 -4.24 12.86 -14.03
N GLY A 212 -2.95 12.52 -14.06
CA GLY A 212 -1.88 13.28 -13.45
C GLY A 212 -1.85 13.20 -11.91
N VAL A 213 -2.33 12.11 -11.34
CA VAL A 213 -2.23 11.88 -9.88
C VAL A 213 -0.77 11.97 -9.44
N HIS A 214 -0.50 12.77 -8.41
CA HIS A 214 0.88 13.04 -7.97
C HIS A 214 1.58 11.80 -7.40
N LYS A 215 0.87 10.98 -6.63
CA LYS A 215 1.42 9.75 -6.02
C LYS A 215 0.50 8.55 -6.27
N ILE A 216 1.08 7.45 -6.76
CA ILE A 216 0.37 6.17 -6.95
C ILE A 216 1.00 5.13 -6.03
N GLY A 217 0.18 4.58 -5.13
CA GLY A 217 0.54 3.45 -4.29
C GLY A 217 0.09 2.14 -4.91
N MET A 218 1.00 1.17 -4.97
CA MET A 218 0.78 -0.16 -5.52
C MET A 218 0.93 -1.21 -4.42
N GLY A 219 0.22 -2.33 -4.54
CA GLY A 219 0.40 -3.43 -3.60
C GLY A 219 -0.14 -4.76 -4.09
N VAL A 220 0.40 -5.81 -3.50
CA VAL A 220 -0.09 -7.18 -3.58
C VAL A 220 -0.37 -7.70 -2.17
N LEU A 221 -1.41 -8.50 -2.02
CA LEU A 221 -1.75 -9.13 -0.74
C LEU A 221 -1.01 -10.46 -0.62
N ILE A 222 0.04 -10.47 0.19
CA ILE A 222 0.85 -11.67 0.41
C ILE A 222 0.03 -12.73 1.14
N GLY A 223 -0.08 -13.89 0.54
CA GLY A 223 -0.85 -15.01 1.04
C GLY A 223 -1.87 -15.57 0.04
N LEU A 224 -2.18 -14.84 -1.04
CA LEU A 224 -3.06 -15.32 -2.11
C LEU A 224 -2.34 -16.30 -3.02
N GLU A 225 -1.20 -15.89 -3.58
CA GLU A 225 -0.44 -16.63 -4.58
C GLU A 225 1.06 -16.69 -4.23
N GLU A 226 1.85 -17.33 -5.09
CA GLU A 226 3.31 -17.33 -4.95
C GLU A 226 3.84 -15.90 -4.96
N TRP A 227 4.26 -15.44 -3.78
CA TRP A 227 4.58 -14.04 -3.54
C TRP A 227 5.75 -13.51 -4.41
N ARG A 228 6.75 -14.35 -4.70
CA ARG A 228 7.90 -13.94 -5.54
C ARG A 228 7.45 -13.59 -6.95
N THR A 229 6.51 -14.38 -7.47
CA THR A 229 5.95 -14.14 -8.80
C THR A 229 5.05 -12.90 -8.79
N ASP A 230 4.18 -12.76 -7.78
CA ASP A 230 3.32 -11.57 -7.65
C ASP A 230 4.13 -10.26 -7.59
N VAL A 231 5.16 -10.20 -6.74
CA VAL A 231 5.97 -8.98 -6.62
C VAL A 231 6.85 -8.74 -7.85
N THR A 232 7.22 -9.79 -8.60
CA THR A 232 7.92 -9.65 -9.88
C THR A 232 7.00 -9.02 -10.94
N MET A 233 5.76 -9.49 -11.03
CA MET A 233 4.75 -8.90 -11.92
C MET A 233 4.47 -7.44 -11.55
N MET A 234 4.40 -7.13 -10.25
CA MET A 234 4.29 -5.76 -9.76
C MET A 234 5.52 -4.92 -10.14
N ALA A 235 6.73 -5.48 -10.08
CA ALA A 235 7.95 -4.77 -10.49
C ALA A 235 7.95 -4.44 -11.99
N TYR A 236 7.48 -5.35 -12.86
CA TYR A 236 7.25 -5.04 -14.29
C TYR A 236 6.23 -3.90 -14.46
N HIS A 237 5.13 -3.95 -13.71
CA HIS A 237 4.10 -2.90 -13.76
C HIS A 237 4.64 -1.55 -13.27
N LEU A 238 5.39 -1.54 -12.18
CA LEU A 238 6.05 -0.33 -11.65
C LEU A 238 6.97 0.30 -12.72
N ARG A 239 7.84 -0.50 -13.37
CA ARG A 239 8.73 0.00 -14.43
C ARG A 239 7.97 0.54 -15.63
N TYR A 240 6.88 -0.11 -16.01
CA TYR A 240 5.98 0.38 -17.05
C TYR A 240 5.40 1.76 -16.69
N LEU A 241 4.84 1.90 -15.49
CA LEU A 241 4.23 3.14 -15.03
C LEU A 241 5.25 4.27 -14.88
N GLN A 242 6.43 4.00 -14.33
CA GLN A 242 7.52 4.98 -14.22
C GLN A 242 7.96 5.50 -15.58
N LYS A 243 8.00 4.63 -16.60
CA LYS A 243 8.35 5.01 -17.96
C LYS A 243 7.30 5.91 -18.61
N HIS A 244 6.01 5.60 -18.41
CA HIS A 244 4.91 6.30 -19.08
C HIS A 244 4.44 7.54 -18.32
N TYR A 245 4.52 7.50 -16.98
CA TYR A 245 4.04 8.56 -16.08
C TYR A 245 5.16 9.03 -15.14
N TRP A 246 6.27 9.44 -15.72
CA TRP A 246 7.52 9.78 -15.01
C TRP A 246 7.40 10.96 -14.03
N LYS A 247 6.35 11.78 -14.11
CA LYS A 247 6.07 12.86 -13.17
C LYS A 247 5.38 12.39 -11.89
N THR A 248 4.87 11.17 -11.89
CA THR A 248 4.19 10.55 -10.75
C THR A 248 5.20 9.91 -9.81
N LYS A 249 5.03 10.11 -8.51
CA LYS A 249 5.75 9.37 -7.47
C LYS A 249 5.08 8.01 -7.23
N TYR A 250 5.86 7.03 -6.82
CA TYR A 250 5.36 5.69 -6.57
C TYR A 250 5.65 5.24 -5.15
N SER A 251 4.73 4.46 -4.59
CA SER A 251 4.93 3.72 -3.35
C SER A 251 4.49 2.27 -3.52
N VAL A 252 5.13 1.38 -2.77
CA VAL A 252 4.80 -0.05 -2.75
C VAL A 252 4.51 -0.53 -1.34
N ASN A 253 3.58 -1.50 -1.24
CA ASN A 253 3.21 -2.11 0.02
C ASN A 253 3.01 -3.62 -0.18
N PHE A 254 3.46 -4.42 0.77
CA PHE A 254 3.42 -5.89 0.75
C PHE A 254 2.72 -6.42 2.01
N PRO A 255 1.44 -6.08 2.26
CA PRO A 255 0.75 -6.55 3.44
C PRO A 255 0.63 -8.07 3.40
N ARG A 256 1.06 -8.72 4.49
CA ARG A 256 0.76 -10.13 4.70
C ARG A 256 -0.70 -10.28 5.12
N MET A 257 -1.36 -11.30 4.60
CA MET A 257 -2.74 -11.59 4.97
C MET A 257 -2.85 -11.81 6.48
N ARG A 258 -3.85 -11.19 7.08
CA ARG A 258 -4.23 -11.38 8.48
C ARG A 258 -5.64 -11.96 8.54
N PRO A 259 -5.95 -12.79 9.53
CA PRO A 259 -7.30 -13.27 9.72
C PRO A 259 -8.29 -12.10 9.78
N SER A 260 -9.44 -12.23 9.13
CA SER A 260 -10.60 -11.37 9.35
C SER A 260 -11.55 -12.08 10.30
N GLU A 261 -12.26 -11.33 11.14
CA GLU A 261 -13.16 -11.90 12.16
C GLU A 261 -14.22 -12.86 11.60
N ASN A 262 -14.63 -12.63 10.35
CA ASN A 262 -15.66 -13.43 9.67
C ASN A 262 -15.11 -14.27 8.50
N GLY A 263 -13.80 -14.36 8.33
CA GLY A 263 -13.21 -14.99 7.16
C GLY A 263 -12.68 -16.39 7.44
N GLY A 264 -13.26 -17.40 6.78
CA GLY A 264 -12.71 -18.77 6.75
C GLY A 264 -11.55 -18.96 5.78
N PHE A 265 -11.13 -17.91 5.05
CA PHE A 265 -10.07 -18.03 4.07
C PHE A 265 -8.71 -18.07 4.76
N GLN A 266 -7.95 -19.12 4.47
CA GLN A 266 -6.57 -19.27 4.94
C GLN A 266 -5.59 -18.92 3.82
N PRO A 267 -4.44 -18.31 4.14
CA PRO A 267 -3.45 -18.01 3.13
C PRO A 267 -2.93 -19.29 2.46
N ASN A 268 -2.86 -19.26 1.12
CA ASN A 268 -2.29 -20.36 0.34
C ASN A 268 -0.76 -20.43 0.48
N VAL A 269 -0.14 -19.28 0.76
CA VAL A 269 1.30 -19.15 0.95
C VAL A 269 1.55 -18.33 2.21
N ILE A 270 2.44 -18.83 3.06
CA ILE A 270 2.85 -18.13 4.29
C ILE A 270 4.24 -17.54 4.07
N MET A 271 4.34 -16.21 4.10
CA MET A 271 5.62 -15.51 4.10
C MET A 271 6.09 -15.29 5.54
N ASN A 272 7.28 -15.77 5.87
CA ASN A 272 7.89 -15.50 7.17
C ASN A 272 8.60 -14.12 7.19
N ASP A 273 9.05 -13.70 8.37
CA ASP A 273 9.65 -12.37 8.58
C ASP A 273 10.95 -12.18 7.80
N ARG A 274 11.72 -13.25 7.62
CA ARG A 274 12.96 -13.23 6.87
C ARG A 274 12.73 -13.03 5.37
N GLU A 275 11.67 -13.63 4.84
CA GLU A 275 11.24 -13.43 3.44
C GLU A 275 10.69 -12.02 3.22
N LEU A 276 9.93 -11.48 4.17
CA LEU A 276 9.45 -10.10 4.11
C LEU A 276 10.62 -9.11 4.14
N ALA A 277 11.63 -9.36 4.96
CA ALA A 277 12.85 -8.57 4.99
C ALA A 277 13.61 -8.68 3.66
N GLN A 278 13.77 -9.88 3.11
CA GLN A 278 14.38 -10.11 1.79
C GLN A 278 13.68 -9.30 0.71
N LEU A 279 12.36 -9.35 0.65
CA LEU A 279 11.55 -8.59 -0.32
C LEU A 279 11.76 -7.09 -0.16
N THR A 280 11.74 -6.59 1.07
CA THR A 280 11.95 -5.16 1.36
C THR A 280 13.32 -4.69 0.90
N PHE A 281 14.37 -5.46 1.19
CA PHE A 281 15.73 -5.14 0.77
C PHE A 281 15.88 -5.21 -0.75
N ALA A 282 15.35 -6.27 -1.36
CA ALA A 282 15.39 -6.43 -2.82
C ALA A 282 14.68 -5.27 -3.54
N MET A 283 13.52 -4.84 -3.04
CA MET A 283 12.77 -3.72 -3.63
C MET A 283 13.55 -2.41 -3.51
N ARG A 284 14.16 -2.12 -2.36
CA ARG A 284 14.98 -0.92 -2.19
C ARG A 284 16.23 -0.93 -3.07
N ILE A 285 16.86 -2.10 -3.25
CA ILE A 285 18.02 -2.26 -4.15
C ILE A 285 17.60 -2.13 -5.61
N PHE A 286 16.44 -2.66 -5.97
CA PHE A 286 15.87 -2.57 -7.30
C PHE A 286 15.46 -1.13 -7.67
N ASP A 287 14.85 -0.41 -6.72
CA ASP A 287 14.35 0.94 -6.92
C ASP A 287 14.66 1.82 -5.71
N HIS A 288 15.59 2.74 -5.89
CA HIS A 288 16.06 3.62 -4.81
C HIS A 288 15.05 4.72 -4.46
N ASP A 289 14.15 5.06 -5.38
CA ASP A 289 13.25 6.22 -5.29
C ASP A 289 11.85 5.87 -4.83
N VAL A 290 11.47 4.59 -4.89
CA VAL A 290 10.14 4.16 -4.50
C VAL A 290 9.95 4.25 -2.98
N ASP A 291 8.82 4.79 -2.54
CA ASP A 291 8.43 4.69 -1.12
C ASP A 291 8.06 3.24 -0.79
N ILE A 292 8.56 2.72 0.32
CA ILE A 292 8.14 1.42 0.85
C ILE A 292 7.34 1.67 2.13
N SER A 293 6.07 1.24 2.11
CA SER A 293 5.11 1.51 3.18
C SER A 293 4.80 0.26 4.00
N TYR A 294 4.82 0.40 5.33
CA TYR A 294 4.37 -0.62 6.26
C TYR A 294 3.20 -0.11 7.10
N SER A 295 2.12 -0.87 7.11
CA SER A 295 0.95 -0.58 7.94
C SER A 295 1.04 -1.28 9.30
N THR A 296 0.07 -1.00 10.16
CA THR A 296 -0.11 -1.65 11.48
C THR A 296 -0.50 -3.14 11.39
N ARG A 297 -0.58 -3.72 10.18
CA ARG A 297 -0.70 -5.18 9.98
C ARG A 297 0.52 -5.94 10.51
N GLU A 298 1.70 -5.34 10.41
CA GLU A 298 2.93 -5.94 10.91
C GLU A 298 3.16 -5.59 12.38
N SER A 299 3.84 -6.51 13.09
CA SER A 299 4.15 -6.33 14.50
C SER A 299 5.05 -5.11 14.75
N ALA A 300 5.00 -4.57 15.96
CA ALA A 300 5.84 -3.46 16.38
C ALA A 300 7.34 -3.76 16.17
N GLU A 301 7.77 -5.00 16.45
CA GLU A 301 9.15 -5.43 16.28
C GLU A 301 9.60 -5.37 14.81
N ILE A 302 8.84 -5.98 13.91
CA ILE A 302 9.15 -5.96 12.47
C ILE A 302 9.17 -4.53 11.93
N ARG A 303 8.19 -3.72 12.29
CA ARG A 303 8.09 -2.33 11.86
C ARG A 303 9.30 -1.51 12.33
N ASN A 304 9.71 -1.68 13.57
CA ASN A 304 10.88 -1.01 14.12
C ASN A 304 12.17 -1.42 13.40
N ASN A 305 12.37 -2.72 13.17
CA ASN A 305 13.54 -3.23 12.46
C ASN A 305 13.58 -2.72 11.02
N MET A 306 12.46 -2.81 10.29
CA MET A 306 12.41 -2.38 8.89
C MET A 306 12.50 -0.86 8.71
N ALA A 307 12.10 -0.06 9.69
CA ALA A 307 12.29 1.40 9.69
C ALA A 307 13.76 1.80 9.57
N THR A 308 14.68 0.95 10.04
CA THR A 308 16.11 1.20 9.93
C THR A 308 16.73 0.65 8.66
N LEU A 309 16.03 -0.19 7.90
CA LEU A 309 16.60 -1.00 6.83
C LEU A 309 16.01 -0.75 5.44
N GLY A 310 14.86 -0.09 5.30
CA GLY A 310 14.30 0.09 3.95
C GLY A 310 12.95 0.80 3.89
N VAL A 311 12.16 0.75 4.95
CA VAL A 311 10.84 1.37 5.01
C VAL A 311 10.95 2.88 5.15
N THR A 312 10.10 3.63 4.44
CA THR A 312 10.08 5.09 4.41
C THR A 312 8.76 5.70 4.85
N THR A 313 7.70 4.89 4.89
CA THR A 313 6.35 5.35 5.25
C THR A 313 5.68 4.36 6.20
N MET A 314 5.02 4.86 7.23
CA MET A 314 4.31 4.03 8.21
C MET A 314 2.97 4.63 8.62
N SER A 315 1.94 3.79 8.75
CA SER A 315 0.74 4.19 9.48
C SER A 315 0.94 4.05 11.00
N ALA A 316 0.20 4.80 11.78
CA ALA A 316 0.19 4.65 13.22
C ALA A 316 -1.24 4.80 13.77
N GLU A 317 -1.52 4.07 14.86
CA GLU A 317 -2.81 4.08 15.56
C GLU A 317 -4.01 3.87 14.62
N SER A 318 -3.85 2.95 13.64
CA SER A 318 -4.83 2.70 12.59
C SER A 318 -6.08 2.04 13.15
N LYS A 319 -7.24 2.54 12.72
CA LYS A 319 -8.54 1.92 12.87
C LYS A 319 -9.02 1.44 11.51
N THR A 320 -9.52 0.21 11.41
CA THR A 320 -9.90 -0.43 10.15
C THR A 320 -11.41 -0.59 9.98
N GLU A 321 -12.16 0.14 10.81
CA GLU A 321 -13.61 0.27 10.81
C GLU A 321 -14.05 1.72 10.56
N PRO A 322 -15.20 1.95 9.92
CA PRO A 322 -15.75 3.29 9.74
C PRO A 322 -16.07 3.96 11.08
N GLY A 323 -15.56 5.17 11.28
CA GLY A 323 -15.82 5.94 12.49
C GLY A 323 -15.08 5.44 13.74
N GLY A 324 -14.01 4.68 13.56
CA GLY A 324 -13.27 4.02 14.65
C GLY A 324 -12.53 4.97 15.60
N TYR A 325 -12.33 6.24 15.23
CA TYR A 325 -11.62 7.21 16.09
C TYR A 325 -12.56 7.95 17.05
N TYR A 326 -13.83 8.08 16.71
CA TYR A 326 -14.80 8.85 17.52
C TYR A 326 -16.21 8.25 17.49
N SER A 327 -16.78 8.05 16.30
CA SER A 327 -18.22 7.78 16.15
C SER A 327 -18.62 6.36 16.52
N TYR A 328 -17.78 5.37 16.17
CA TYR A 328 -18.10 3.93 16.29
C TYR A 328 -16.89 3.08 16.73
N PRO A 329 -16.30 3.33 17.87
CA PRO A 329 -15.00 2.71 18.28
C PRO A 329 -15.05 1.20 18.57
N GLN A 330 -16.18 0.52 18.33
CA GLN A 330 -16.36 -0.91 18.60
C GLN A 330 -17.09 -1.66 17.46
N THR A 331 -16.94 -1.20 16.21
CA THR A 331 -17.49 -1.90 15.07
C THR A 331 -16.52 -2.95 14.53
N LEU A 332 -17.02 -3.87 13.70
CA LEU A 332 -16.19 -4.93 13.09
C LEU A 332 -15.10 -4.34 12.20
N GLU A 333 -13.86 -4.71 12.47
CA GLU A 333 -12.67 -4.36 11.71
C GLU A 333 -12.64 -5.06 10.35
N GLN A 334 -11.99 -4.44 9.37
CA GLN A 334 -11.72 -5.09 8.07
C GLN A 334 -10.77 -6.28 8.23
N PHE A 335 -9.77 -6.12 9.07
CA PHE A 335 -8.77 -7.12 9.45
C PHE A 335 -8.14 -6.74 10.79
N HIS A 336 -7.57 -7.71 11.47
CA HIS A 336 -6.91 -7.50 12.75
C HIS A 336 -5.64 -6.64 12.65
N VAL A 337 -5.53 -5.63 13.50
CA VAL A 337 -4.36 -4.77 13.65
C VAL A 337 -3.36 -5.44 14.60
N SER A 338 -2.11 -5.60 14.17
CA SER A 338 -1.05 -6.27 14.96
C SER A 338 -0.23 -5.30 15.82
N ASP A 339 -0.02 -4.08 15.35
CA ASP A 339 0.66 -3.03 16.12
C ASP A 339 -0.36 -2.01 16.62
N GLU A 340 -0.77 -2.18 17.86
CA GLU A 340 -1.78 -1.36 18.55
C GLU A 340 -1.20 -0.13 19.25
N ARG A 341 0.12 0.12 19.11
CA ARG A 341 0.76 1.28 19.75
C ARG A 341 0.10 2.59 19.32
N LYS A 342 0.00 3.51 20.27
CA LYS A 342 -0.41 4.89 19.99
C LYS A 342 0.61 5.57 19.08
N ALA A 343 0.16 6.56 18.31
CA ALA A 343 1.01 7.30 17.39
C ALA A 343 2.25 7.91 18.07
N VAL A 344 2.07 8.45 19.27
CA VAL A 344 3.17 9.02 20.09
C VAL A 344 4.18 7.96 20.57
N GLU A 345 3.73 6.72 20.76
CA GLU A 345 4.61 5.60 21.14
C GLU A 345 5.46 5.14 19.93
N VAL A 346 4.84 5.06 18.75
CA VAL A 346 5.53 4.75 17.50
C VAL A 346 6.57 5.84 17.22
N GLU A 347 6.21 7.12 17.34
CA GLU A 347 7.15 8.25 17.20
C GLU A 347 8.34 8.12 18.15
N ARG A 348 8.07 7.93 19.44
CA ARG A 348 9.12 7.78 20.45
C ARG A 348 10.07 6.64 20.13
N ASP A 349 9.54 5.49 19.71
CA ASP A 349 10.35 4.30 19.43
C ASP A 349 11.18 4.48 18.14
N LEU A 350 10.64 5.11 17.11
CA LEU A 350 11.39 5.48 15.91
C LEU A 350 12.52 6.46 16.21
N ARG A 351 12.28 7.47 17.06
CA ARG A 351 13.34 8.42 17.51
C ARG A 351 14.46 7.72 18.27
N LYS A 352 14.15 6.73 19.14
CA LYS A 352 15.16 5.91 19.82
C LYS A 352 16.02 5.11 18.83
N LEU A 353 15.46 4.71 17.70
CA LEU A 353 16.17 4.03 16.61
C LEU A 353 16.97 4.99 15.70
N GLY A 354 17.02 6.28 16.04
CA GLY A 354 17.71 7.31 15.26
C GLY A 354 16.97 7.68 13.98
N ARG A 355 15.65 7.43 13.89
CA ARG A 355 14.79 7.87 12.80
C ARG A 355 14.08 9.17 13.15
N GLU A 356 13.64 9.87 12.12
CA GLU A 356 12.92 11.14 12.22
C GLU A 356 11.48 10.97 11.67
N PRO A 357 10.50 10.66 12.52
CA PRO A 357 9.10 10.62 12.10
C PRO A 357 8.66 11.99 11.60
N ILE A 358 8.11 12.04 10.40
CA ILE A 358 7.61 13.25 9.76
C ILE A 358 6.10 13.16 9.66
N TRP A 359 5.41 14.13 10.26
CA TRP A 359 3.96 14.21 10.23
C TRP A 359 3.44 14.96 8.99
N LYS A 360 4.23 15.90 8.44
CA LYS A 360 3.93 16.66 7.24
C LYS A 360 5.01 16.44 6.20
N ASP A 361 4.64 15.87 5.08
CA ASP A 361 5.53 15.45 3.99
C ASP A 361 5.16 16.12 2.64
N TRP A 362 4.04 16.81 2.61
CA TRP A 362 3.51 17.49 1.45
C TRP A 362 2.75 18.75 1.84
N ASP A 363 2.78 19.76 0.96
CA ASP A 363 1.97 20.97 1.10
C ASP A 363 1.38 21.35 -0.27
N GLN A 364 0.10 21.67 -0.30
CA GLN A 364 -0.62 22.05 -1.53
C GLN A 364 -0.05 23.29 -2.21
N SER A 365 0.73 24.12 -1.51
CA SER A 365 1.46 25.24 -2.11
C SER A 365 2.51 24.81 -3.14
N PHE A 366 2.93 23.54 -3.14
CA PHE A 366 3.79 22.97 -4.17
C PHE A 366 3.02 22.55 -5.45
N ASP A 367 1.69 22.50 -5.40
CA ASP A 367 0.86 22.32 -6.58
C ASP A 367 0.78 23.64 -7.35
N PHE A 368 1.76 23.87 -8.21
CA PHE A 368 1.67 24.95 -9.18
C PHE A 368 0.44 24.68 -10.05
N LYS A 369 -0.59 25.48 -9.91
CA LYS A 369 -1.71 25.50 -10.86
C LYS A 369 -1.11 25.71 -12.25
N ARG A 370 -1.17 24.69 -13.06
CA ARG A 370 -0.76 24.73 -14.47
C ARG A 370 -1.90 25.26 -15.32
#